data_48937722ecae382b2d5eebe0c59b730c
#
_entry.id   48937722ecae382b2d5eebe0c59b730c
#
_cell.length_a   1.000
_cell.length_b   1.000
_cell.length_c   1.000
_cell.angle_alpha   90.00
_cell.angle_beta   90.00
_cell.angle_gamma   90.00
#
_symmetry.space_group_name_H-M   'P 1'
#
loop_
_entity.id
_entity.type
_entity.pdbx_description
1 polymer ?
#
loop_
_entity_poly.entity_id
_entity_poly.type
_entity_poly.pdbx_seq_one_letter_code
_entity_poly.pdbx_strand_id
1 'polypeptide(L)'
;MNAQEIIDYIANSEKKTPVKLYVNTTAPVDFGSAKAFGGNNSFTVFGDWSELQPILEANAGKITDYVVENDRRNSGVPLLDTKNIKARIEPGSIIREKVEIGEGAVIMMGAVINIGAVIGKGTMIDMGAVLGGRATVGDNCHIGAGAVLAGVVEPASATPVIVEDGVLVGANAVVIEGVHIGKNAVVAAGAIVI
;
A
#
# COMPACT_ATOMS: atom_id res chain seq x y z
N MET A 1 5.90 -13.39 3.22
CA MET A 1 6.28 -13.86 1.86
C MET A 1 7.80 -13.86 1.73
N ASN A 2 8.39 -14.82 1.00
CA ASN A 2 9.82 -14.76 0.69
C ASN A 2 10.09 -13.78 -0.48
N ALA A 3 11.38 -13.50 -0.75
CA ALA A 3 11.76 -12.50 -1.76
C ALA A 3 11.30 -12.87 -3.19
N GLN A 4 11.44 -14.14 -3.57
CA GLN A 4 11.01 -14.59 -4.90
C GLN A 4 9.50 -14.50 -5.08
N GLU A 5 8.74 -14.86 -4.06
CA GLU A 5 7.27 -14.73 -4.08
C GLU A 5 6.82 -13.27 -4.28
N ILE A 6 7.55 -12.30 -3.71
CA ILE A 6 7.24 -10.88 -3.89
C ILE A 6 7.56 -10.43 -5.32
N ILE A 7 8.71 -10.86 -5.86
CA ILE A 7 9.12 -10.57 -7.25
C ILE A 7 8.06 -11.12 -8.21
N ASP A 8 7.71 -12.39 -8.05
CA ASP A 8 6.73 -13.07 -8.90
C ASP A 8 5.34 -12.42 -8.79
N TYR A 9 4.95 -12.02 -7.58
CA TYR A 9 3.70 -11.30 -7.35
C TYR A 9 3.67 -9.97 -8.12
N ILE A 10 4.73 -9.18 -8.05
CA ILE A 10 4.81 -7.89 -8.77
C ILE A 10 4.82 -8.11 -10.28
N ALA A 11 5.64 -9.05 -10.76
CA ALA A 11 5.82 -9.32 -12.18
C ALA A 11 4.54 -9.83 -12.86
N ASN A 12 3.74 -10.63 -12.14
CA ASN A 12 2.50 -11.22 -12.65
C ASN A 12 1.25 -10.40 -12.31
N SER A 13 1.39 -9.29 -11.58
CA SER A 13 0.25 -8.44 -11.21
C SER A 13 -0.30 -7.69 -12.42
N GLU A 14 -1.55 -7.94 -12.74
CA GLU A 14 -2.26 -7.21 -13.79
C GLU A 14 -2.55 -5.77 -13.35
N LYS A 15 -2.21 -4.82 -14.23
CA LYS A 15 -2.47 -3.40 -13.99
C LYS A 15 -3.96 -3.12 -13.99
N LYS A 16 -4.47 -2.49 -12.93
CA LYS A 16 -5.89 -2.16 -12.75
C LYS A 16 -6.09 -0.69 -12.41
N THR A 17 -7.20 -0.17 -12.91
CA THR A 17 -7.69 1.18 -12.62
C THR A 17 -9.10 1.07 -12.05
N PRO A 18 -9.25 0.75 -10.75
CA PRO A 18 -10.56 0.63 -10.14
C PRO A 18 -11.29 1.97 -10.16
N VAL A 19 -12.56 1.91 -10.52
CA VAL A 19 -13.43 3.08 -10.52
C VAL A 19 -14.75 2.78 -9.84
N LYS A 20 -15.39 3.86 -9.38
CA LYS A 20 -16.77 3.89 -8.96
C LYS A 20 -17.53 4.80 -9.92
N LEU A 21 -18.53 4.25 -10.58
CA LEU A 21 -19.35 4.92 -11.56
C LEU A 21 -20.73 5.17 -10.98
N TYR A 22 -21.18 6.41 -11.02
CA TYR A 22 -22.58 6.78 -10.86
C TYR A 22 -23.15 7.02 -12.25
N VAL A 23 -24.23 6.34 -12.62
CA VAL A 23 -24.77 6.41 -13.97
C VAL A 23 -26.30 6.39 -13.97
N ASN A 24 -26.88 7.29 -14.76
CA ASN A 24 -28.31 7.31 -15.06
C ASN A 24 -28.57 6.86 -16.49
N THR A 25 -29.59 6.05 -16.70
CA THR A 25 -29.91 5.46 -18.00
C THR A 25 -31.38 5.68 -18.37
N THR A 26 -31.71 5.54 -19.65
CA THR A 26 -33.09 5.56 -20.16
C THR A 26 -33.66 4.15 -20.34
N ALA A 27 -32.79 3.13 -20.36
CA ALA A 27 -33.13 1.73 -20.54
C ALA A 27 -32.11 0.84 -19.81
N PRO A 28 -32.40 -0.42 -19.57
CA PRO A 28 -31.47 -1.35 -18.92
C PRO A 28 -30.12 -1.42 -19.65
N VAL A 29 -29.04 -1.36 -18.87
CA VAL A 29 -27.66 -1.52 -19.32
C VAL A 29 -27.05 -2.69 -18.53
N ASP A 30 -26.42 -3.61 -19.25
CA ASP A 30 -25.64 -4.69 -18.65
C ASP A 30 -24.20 -4.19 -18.41
N PHE A 31 -23.76 -4.19 -17.16
CA PHE A 31 -22.41 -3.77 -16.75
C PHE A 31 -21.40 -4.93 -16.70
N GLY A 32 -21.74 -6.09 -17.30
CA GLY A 32 -20.84 -7.24 -17.40
C GLY A 32 -20.44 -7.80 -16.04
N SER A 33 -19.12 -7.94 -15.83
CA SER A 33 -18.56 -8.48 -14.57
C SER A 33 -18.55 -7.48 -13.41
N ALA A 34 -18.80 -6.19 -13.68
CA ALA A 34 -18.78 -5.13 -12.68
C ALA A 34 -19.93 -5.24 -11.69
N LYS A 35 -19.67 -4.83 -10.45
CA LYS A 35 -20.67 -4.92 -9.38
C LYS A 35 -21.57 -3.68 -9.39
N ALA A 36 -22.81 -3.85 -9.87
CA ALA A 36 -23.79 -2.78 -9.93
C ALA A 36 -24.79 -2.85 -8.76
N PHE A 37 -25.12 -1.68 -8.23
CA PHE A 37 -26.15 -1.46 -7.22
C PHE A 37 -27.11 -0.39 -7.71
N GLY A 38 -28.41 -0.55 -7.45
CA GLY A 38 -29.44 0.41 -7.80
C GLY A 38 -30.57 -0.21 -8.58
N GLY A 39 -31.35 0.63 -9.26
CA GLY A 39 -32.52 0.28 -10.04
C GLY A 39 -33.20 1.54 -10.56
N ASN A 40 -34.34 1.41 -11.24
CA ASN A 40 -35.08 2.53 -11.78
C ASN A 40 -34.21 3.48 -12.63
N ASN A 41 -33.33 2.87 -13.45
CA ASN A 41 -32.42 3.59 -14.35
C ASN A 41 -31.33 4.44 -13.66
N SER A 42 -31.05 4.23 -12.37
CA SER A 42 -29.94 4.88 -11.66
C SER A 42 -29.11 3.83 -10.93
N PHE A 43 -27.80 3.82 -11.20
CA PHE A 43 -26.88 2.78 -10.71
C PHE A 43 -25.60 3.37 -10.15
N THR A 44 -25.07 2.69 -9.12
CA THR A 44 -23.67 2.82 -8.67
C THR A 44 -22.94 1.55 -9.04
N VAL A 45 -21.89 1.65 -9.84
CA VAL A 45 -21.15 0.50 -10.39
C VAL A 45 -19.70 0.54 -9.96
N PHE A 46 -19.16 -0.58 -9.49
CA PHE A 46 -17.77 -0.76 -9.11
C PHE A 46 -17.12 -1.75 -10.07
N GLY A 47 -16.04 -1.34 -10.73
CA GLY A 47 -15.34 -2.18 -11.69
C GLY A 47 -13.99 -1.60 -12.11
N ASP A 48 -13.34 -2.24 -13.05
CA ASP A 48 -12.14 -1.71 -13.68
C ASP A 48 -12.50 -0.79 -14.84
N TRP A 49 -11.74 0.28 -15.03
CA TRP A 49 -12.01 1.25 -16.11
C TRP A 49 -11.91 0.62 -17.49
N SER A 50 -10.99 -0.32 -17.68
CA SER A 50 -10.82 -1.04 -18.95
C SER A 50 -12.04 -1.87 -19.36
N GLU A 51 -12.85 -2.30 -18.38
CA GLU A 51 -14.11 -3.02 -18.61
C GLU A 51 -15.28 -2.05 -18.77
N LEU A 52 -15.34 -1.00 -17.92
CA LEU A 52 -16.51 -0.10 -17.89
C LEU A 52 -16.51 0.93 -19.02
N GLN A 53 -15.36 1.42 -19.47
CA GLN A 53 -15.30 2.40 -20.56
C GLN A 53 -15.95 1.88 -21.86
N PRO A 54 -15.62 0.68 -22.36
CA PRO A 54 -16.28 0.15 -23.56
C PRO A 54 -17.80 -0.04 -23.40
N ILE A 55 -18.26 -0.40 -22.20
CA ILE A 55 -19.69 -0.53 -21.92
C ILE A 55 -20.39 0.81 -21.98
N LEU A 56 -19.79 1.88 -21.42
CA LEU A 56 -20.34 3.24 -21.52
C LEU A 56 -20.41 3.70 -22.98
N GLU A 57 -19.37 3.49 -23.75
CA GLU A 57 -19.31 3.85 -25.17
C GLU A 57 -20.37 3.11 -26.01
N ALA A 58 -20.49 1.80 -25.81
CA ALA A 58 -21.46 0.95 -26.52
C ALA A 58 -22.93 1.29 -26.16
N ASN A 59 -23.17 1.87 -24.98
CA ASN A 59 -24.51 2.23 -24.51
C ASN A 59 -24.74 3.75 -24.44
N ALA A 60 -23.96 4.56 -25.12
CA ALA A 60 -24.05 6.02 -25.08
C ALA A 60 -25.48 6.54 -25.35
N GLY A 61 -26.24 5.90 -26.25
CA GLY A 61 -27.63 6.27 -26.53
C GLY A 61 -28.65 5.95 -25.44
N LYS A 62 -28.26 5.15 -24.44
CA LYS A 62 -29.09 4.80 -23.26
C LYS A 62 -28.66 5.53 -22.00
N ILE A 63 -27.48 6.15 -21.99
CA ILE A 63 -26.92 6.84 -20.83
C ILE A 63 -27.28 8.32 -20.93
N THR A 64 -27.91 8.85 -19.88
CA THR A 64 -28.26 10.28 -19.80
C THR A 64 -27.12 11.11 -19.23
N ASP A 65 -26.47 10.60 -18.20
CA ASP A 65 -25.29 11.20 -17.58
C ASP A 65 -24.53 10.17 -16.72
N TYR A 66 -23.28 10.46 -16.41
CA TYR A 66 -22.52 9.68 -15.45
C TYR A 66 -21.37 10.49 -14.81
N VAL A 67 -20.95 10.05 -13.62
CA VAL A 67 -19.77 10.56 -12.93
C VAL A 67 -18.85 9.39 -12.59
N VAL A 68 -17.56 9.53 -12.84
CA VAL A 68 -16.53 8.53 -12.49
C VAL A 68 -15.69 9.06 -11.34
N GLU A 69 -15.63 8.32 -10.25
CA GLU A 69 -14.67 8.51 -9.16
C GLU A 69 -13.61 7.41 -9.20
N ASN A 70 -12.36 7.77 -9.00
CA ASN A 70 -11.28 6.81 -8.83
C ASN A 70 -10.26 7.29 -7.79
N ASP A 71 -9.50 6.38 -7.23
CA ASP A 71 -8.38 6.67 -6.33
C ASP A 71 -7.08 7.01 -7.08
N ARG A 72 -7.16 7.17 -8.40
CA ARG A 72 -6.07 7.43 -9.35
C ARG A 72 -5.03 6.30 -9.41
N ARG A 73 -5.35 5.14 -8.87
CA ARG A 73 -4.52 3.96 -9.01
C ARG A 73 -4.54 3.47 -10.46
N ASN A 74 -3.35 3.11 -10.96
CA ASN A 74 -3.13 2.44 -12.24
C ASN A 74 -1.96 1.47 -12.04
N SER A 75 -2.19 0.42 -11.25
CA SER A 75 -1.14 -0.49 -10.74
C SER A 75 -1.72 -1.88 -10.49
N GLY A 76 -0.88 -2.91 -10.65
CA GLY A 76 -1.21 -4.28 -10.28
C GLY A 76 -1.11 -4.56 -8.78
N VAL A 77 -0.39 -3.71 -8.02
CA VAL A 77 -0.23 -3.89 -6.58
C VAL A 77 -1.13 -2.91 -5.83
N PRO A 78 -2.19 -3.38 -5.16
CA PRO A 78 -3.09 -2.52 -4.40
C PRO A 78 -2.46 -2.02 -3.09
N LEU A 79 -3.15 -1.12 -2.43
CA LEU A 79 -2.87 -0.77 -1.04
C LEU A 79 -3.39 -1.87 -0.10
N LEU A 80 -2.77 -1.93 1.09
CA LEU A 80 -3.16 -2.86 2.14
C LEU A 80 -4.58 -2.56 2.63
N ASP A 81 -5.41 -3.59 2.76
CA ASP A 81 -6.69 -3.47 3.45
C ASP A 81 -6.46 -3.40 4.96
N THR A 82 -6.64 -2.22 5.53
CA THR A 82 -6.34 -1.96 6.95
C THR A 82 -7.52 -2.18 7.90
N LYS A 83 -8.71 -2.52 7.41
CA LYS A 83 -9.95 -2.59 8.21
C LYS A 83 -9.88 -3.52 9.43
N ASN A 84 -9.10 -4.61 9.34
CA ASN A 84 -9.02 -5.63 10.38
C ASN A 84 -7.63 -5.71 11.03
N ILE A 85 -6.76 -4.73 10.80
CA ILE A 85 -5.41 -4.69 11.38
C ILE A 85 -5.50 -4.11 12.79
N LYS A 86 -4.96 -4.83 13.77
CA LYS A 86 -4.96 -4.43 15.19
C LYS A 86 -3.83 -3.44 15.49
N ALA A 87 -3.76 -2.35 14.73
CA ALA A 87 -2.77 -1.29 14.86
C ALA A 87 -3.43 0.07 14.69
N ARG A 88 -2.78 1.12 15.15
CA ARG A 88 -3.20 2.50 14.87
C ARG A 88 -2.55 2.96 13.58
N ILE A 89 -3.35 3.23 12.56
CA ILE A 89 -2.89 3.66 11.24
C ILE A 89 -3.52 5.02 10.95
N GLU A 90 -2.69 6.05 10.93
CA GLU A 90 -3.15 7.42 10.72
C GLU A 90 -3.45 7.71 9.24
N PRO A 91 -4.43 8.60 8.96
CA PRO A 91 -4.75 9.01 7.60
C PRO A 91 -3.54 9.57 6.86
N GLY A 92 -3.46 9.31 5.55
CA GLY A 92 -2.37 9.79 4.71
C GLY A 92 -1.11 8.93 4.72
N SER A 93 -1.09 7.82 5.46
CA SER A 93 -0.08 6.78 5.28
C SER A 93 -0.35 5.99 3.99
N ILE A 94 0.71 5.59 3.28
CA ILE A 94 0.63 4.80 2.05
C ILE A 94 1.29 3.45 2.30
N ILE A 95 0.48 2.40 2.41
CA ILE A 95 0.94 1.06 2.74
C ILE A 95 0.54 0.12 1.60
N ARG A 96 1.52 -0.53 0.97
CA ARG A 96 1.25 -1.47 -0.12
C ARG A 96 0.78 -2.83 0.42
N GLU A 97 0.04 -3.56 -0.40
CA GLU A 97 -0.35 -4.93 -0.10
C GLU A 97 0.87 -5.82 0.24
N LYS A 98 0.66 -6.89 1.00
CA LYS A 98 1.71 -7.80 1.51
C LYS A 98 2.69 -7.17 2.51
N VAL A 99 2.34 -6.04 3.12
CA VAL A 99 2.99 -5.53 4.33
C VAL A 99 2.39 -6.23 5.55
N GLU A 100 3.24 -6.64 6.48
CA GLU A 100 2.82 -7.25 7.73
C GLU A 100 2.98 -6.22 8.87
N ILE A 101 1.92 -6.02 9.66
CA ILE A 101 1.90 -5.05 10.76
C ILE A 101 1.47 -5.75 12.05
N GLY A 102 2.35 -5.73 13.04
CA GLY A 102 2.14 -6.33 14.35
C GLY A 102 1.09 -5.60 15.19
N GLU A 103 0.49 -6.34 16.12
CA GLU A 103 -0.53 -5.81 17.03
C GLU A 103 0.02 -4.65 17.88
N GLY A 104 -0.77 -3.59 18.02
CA GLY A 104 -0.39 -2.39 18.77
C GLY A 104 0.63 -1.49 18.10
N ALA A 105 1.05 -1.79 16.87
CA ALA A 105 1.92 -0.89 16.12
C ALA A 105 1.22 0.46 15.83
N VAL A 106 2.02 1.48 15.58
CA VAL A 106 1.54 2.83 15.26
C VAL A 106 2.19 3.28 13.96
N ILE A 107 1.37 3.54 12.94
CA ILE A 107 1.81 4.09 11.66
C ILE A 107 1.29 5.52 11.56
N MET A 108 2.20 6.48 11.54
CA MET A 108 1.86 7.90 11.50
C MET A 108 1.58 8.40 10.09
N MET A 109 0.97 9.60 10.00
CA MET A 109 0.61 10.22 8.73
C MET A 109 1.84 10.43 7.83
N GLY A 110 1.66 10.22 6.53
CA GLY A 110 2.72 10.38 5.53
C GLY A 110 3.76 9.27 5.49
N ALA A 111 3.69 8.25 6.35
CA ALA A 111 4.56 7.08 6.26
C ALA A 111 4.30 6.33 4.94
N VAL A 112 5.38 5.90 4.27
CA VAL A 112 5.32 5.13 3.01
C VAL A 112 5.97 3.77 3.23
N ILE A 113 5.18 2.71 3.10
CA ILE A 113 5.61 1.35 3.42
C ILE A 113 5.41 0.46 2.19
N ASN A 114 6.53 -0.01 1.65
CA ASN A 114 6.54 -0.79 0.42
C ASN A 114 6.28 -2.29 0.68
N ILE A 115 5.93 -3.00 -0.38
CA ILE A 115 5.58 -4.42 -0.40
C ILE A 115 6.62 -5.29 0.32
N GLY A 116 6.14 -6.24 1.11
CA GLY A 116 6.98 -7.21 1.81
C GLY A 116 7.69 -6.66 3.06
N ALA A 117 7.49 -5.40 3.42
CA ALA A 117 7.98 -4.88 4.70
C ALA A 117 7.25 -5.55 5.87
N VAL A 118 7.97 -5.74 6.98
CA VAL A 118 7.46 -6.33 8.23
C VAL A 118 7.68 -5.34 9.38
N ILE A 119 6.64 -5.09 10.15
CA ILE A 119 6.66 -4.19 11.30
C ILE A 119 6.19 -4.98 12.53
N GLY A 120 7.03 -5.05 13.54
CA GLY A 120 6.78 -5.77 14.77
C GLY A 120 5.74 -5.12 15.67
N LYS A 121 5.36 -5.85 16.73
CA LYS A 121 4.36 -5.42 17.71
C LYS A 121 4.82 -4.17 18.46
N GLY A 122 3.88 -3.25 18.74
CA GLY A 122 4.16 -2.04 19.51
C GLY A 122 5.16 -1.09 18.86
N THR A 123 5.60 -1.33 17.63
CA THR A 123 6.56 -0.51 16.91
C THR A 123 5.89 0.73 16.33
N MET A 124 6.55 1.87 16.45
CA MET A 124 6.12 3.13 15.83
C MET A 124 6.91 3.42 14.56
N ILE A 125 6.19 3.66 13.47
CA ILE A 125 6.71 4.24 12.23
C ILE A 125 6.21 5.68 12.18
N ASP A 126 7.11 6.63 12.41
CA ASP A 126 6.77 8.03 12.61
C ASP A 126 6.47 8.76 11.29
N MET A 127 6.09 10.03 11.38
CA MET A 127 5.60 10.85 10.26
C MET A 127 6.59 10.89 9.09
N GLY A 128 6.12 10.57 7.89
CA GLY A 128 6.92 10.64 6.67
C GLY A 128 8.07 9.65 6.58
N ALA A 129 8.19 8.69 7.50
CA ALA A 129 9.21 7.64 7.40
C ALA A 129 8.93 6.73 6.20
N VAL A 130 10.00 6.22 5.57
CA VAL A 130 9.94 5.36 4.40
C VAL A 130 10.54 3.99 4.71
N LEU A 131 9.75 2.95 4.58
CA LEU A 131 10.20 1.56 4.61
C LEU A 131 10.18 1.00 3.19
N GLY A 132 11.36 0.75 2.67
CA GLY A 132 11.53 0.14 1.35
C GLY A 132 11.09 -1.32 1.32
N GLY A 133 11.07 -1.90 0.14
CA GLY A 133 10.62 -3.29 -0.05
C GLY A 133 11.40 -4.25 0.85
N ARG A 134 10.68 -5.14 1.54
CA ARG A 134 11.23 -6.16 2.44
C ARG A 134 11.95 -5.65 3.71
N ALA A 135 12.02 -4.35 3.97
CA ALA A 135 12.57 -3.84 5.21
C ALA A 135 11.84 -4.47 6.41
N THR A 136 12.62 -5.00 7.37
CA THR A 136 12.08 -5.70 8.54
C THR A 136 12.42 -4.92 9.80
N VAL A 137 11.42 -4.61 10.60
CA VAL A 137 11.52 -3.92 11.89
C VAL A 137 10.92 -4.80 12.97
N GLY A 138 11.69 -5.06 14.01
CA GLY A 138 11.29 -5.87 15.17
C GLY A 138 10.23 -5.20 16.07
N ASP A 139 10.01 -5.78 17.23
CA ASP A 139 9.03 -5.33 18.20
C ASP A 139 9.53 -4.11 19.00
N ASN A 140 8.59 -3.24 19.42
CA ASN A 140 8.84 -2.10 20.29
C ASN A 140 9.94 -1.14 19.79
N CYS A 141 10.10 -1.01 18.47
CA CYS A 141 11.02 -0.07 17.86
C CYS A 141 10.36 1.30 17.66
N HIS A 142 11.21 2.32 17.46
CA HIS A 142 10.77 3.62 16.99
C HIS A 142 11.59 4.02 15.76
N ILE A 143 10.93 4.10 14.62
CA ILE A 143 11.52 4.62 13.39
C ILE A 143 11.10 6.07 13.26
N GLY A 144 12.05 6.98 13.51
CA GLY A 144 11.82 8.42 13.65
C GLY A 144 11.32 9.09 12.37
N ALA A 145 10.75 10.28 12.54
CA ALA A 145 10.14 11.03 11.46
C ALA A 145 11.11 11.26 10.29
N GLY A 146 10.65 11.01 9.06
CA GLY A 146 11.44 11.15 7.85
C GLY A 146 12.61 10.17 7.70
N ALA A 147 12.77 9.20 8.60
CA ALA A 147 13.81 8.18 8.46
C ALA A 147 13.52 7.27 7.26
N VAL A 148 14.59 6.78 6.61
CA VAL A 148 14.51 5.90 5.45
C VAL A 148 15.20 4.58 5.76
N LEU A 149 14.46 3.50 5.73
CA LEU A 149 15.00 2.15 5.65
C LEU A 149 14.97 1.73 4.18
N ALA A 150 16.11 1.69 3.52
CA ALA A 150 16.20 1.41 2.10
C ALA A 150 15.64 0.02 1.76
N GLY A 151 15.01 -0.09 0.61
CA GLY A 151 14.40 -1.34 0.17
C GLY A 151 15.24 -2.07 -0.85
N VAL A 152 15.12 -3.37 -0.84
CA VAL A 152 15.61 -4.22 -1.92
C VAL A 152 14.56 -5.27 -2.25
N VAL A 153 14.07 -5.26 -3.49
CA VAL A 153 13.15 -6.31 -3.99
C VAL A 153 13.96 -7.29 -4.85
N GLU A 154 14.80 -6.79 -5.71
CA GLU A 154 15.65 -7.57 -6.62
C GLU A 154 17.14 -7.24 -6.40
N PRO A 155 18.02 -8.26 -6.50
CA PRO A 155 17.73 -9.69 -6.68
C PRO A 155 17.18 -10.33 -5.41
N ALA A 156 16.52 -11.50 -5.52
CA ALA A 156 15.96 -12.23 -4.38
C ALA A 156 17.01 -12.58 -3.31
N SER A 157 18.27 -12.72 -3.72
CA SER A 157 19.42 -12.98 -2.82
C SER A 157 19.89 -11.79 -2.02
N ALA A 158 19.48 -10.55 -2.38
CA ALA A 158 19.88 -9.37 -1.65
C ALA A 158 19.27 -9.32 -0.26
N THR A 159 20.05 -8.91 0.74
CA THR A 159 19.61 -8.78 2.13
C THR A 159 18.89 -7.46 2.31
N PRO A 160 17.64 -7.44 2.84
CA PRO A 160 16.97 -6.20 3.20
C PRO A 160 17.59 -5.54 4.44
N VAL A 161 17.14 -4.33 4.74
CA VAL A 161 17.39 -3.72 6.06
C VAL A 161 16.69 -4.57 7.12
N ILE A 162 17.43 -4.92 8.17
CA ILE A 162 16.91 -5.63 9.34
C ILE A 162 17.17 -4.75 10.58
N VAL A 163 16.11 -4.45 11.30
CA VAL A 163 16.13 -3.72 12.57
C VAL A 163 15.57 -4.64 13.64
N GLU A 164 16.37 -5.00 14.64
CA GLU A 164 15.94 -5.86 15.74
C GLU A 164 15.08 -5.11 16.76
N ASP A 165 14.58 -5.84 17.78
CA ASP A 165 13.66 -5.30 18.79
C ASP A 165 14.27 -4.14 19.59
N GLY A 166 13.41 -3.21 19.98
CA GLY A 166 13.73 -2.11 20.89
C GLY A 166 14.66 -1.04 20.29
N VAL A 167 14.91 -1.06 18.99
CA VAL A 167 15.78 -0.10 18.32
C VAL A 167 15.09 1.26 18.18
N LEU A 168 15.87 2.32 18.37
CA LEU A 168 15.47 3.69 18.04
C LEU A 168 16.30 4.16 16.82
N VAL A 169 15.61 4.47 15.73
CA VAL A 169 16.19 5.14 14.56
C VAL A 169 15.79 6.60 14.61
N GLY A 170 16.76 7.50 14.75
CA GLY A 170 16.53 8.94 14.85
C GLY A 170 15.93 9.54 13.58
N ALA A 171 15.28 10.69 13.73
CA ALA A 171 14.64 11.39 12.62
C ALA A 171 15.61 11.67 11.47
N ASN A 172 15.13 11.52 10.23
CA ASN A 172 15.90 11.73 8.99
C ASN A 172 17.17 10.86 8.86
N ALA A 173 17.33 9.80 9.65
CA ALA A 173 18.39 8.84 9.44
C ALA A 173 18.12 7.99 8.19
N VAL A 174 19.16 7.58 7.48
CA VAL A 174 19.08 6.71 6.31
C VAL A 174 19.86 5.44 6.59
N VAL A 175 19.19 4.29 6.44
CA VAL A 175 19.78 2.96 6.59
C VAL A 175 19.71 2.28 5.23
N ILE A 176 20.85 1.92 4.66
CA ILE A 176 20.89 1.29 3.33
C ILE A 176 20.61 -0.21 3.41
N GLU A 177 20.29 -0.81 2.27
CA GLU A 177 20.05 -2.26 2.15
C GLU A 177 21.27 -3.06 2.62
N GLY A 178 21.01 -4.23 3.20
CA GLY A 178 22.03 -5.13 3.76
C GLY A 178 22.44 -4.80 5.19
N VAL A 179 22.09 -3.62 5.71
CA VAL A 179 22.41 -3.24 7.09
C VAL A 179 21.53 -4.00 8.08
N HIS A 180 22.16 -4.47 9.14
CA HIS A 180 21.54 -5.12 10.29
C HIS A 180 21.79 -4.28 11.55
N ILE A 181 20.73 -3.71 12.13
CA ILE A 181 20.77 -2.94 13.36
C ILE A 181 20.38 -3.83 14.52
N GLY A 182 21.35 -4.09 15.41
CA GLY A 182 21.16 -4.99 16.54
C GLY A 182 20.22 -4.45 17.62
N LYS A 183 19.71 -5.36 18.45
CA LYS A 183 18.72 -5.11 19.49
C LYS A 183 19.07 -3.94 20.41
N ASN A 184 18.08 -3.09 20.69
CA ASN A 184 18.19 -1.91 21.56
C ASN A 184 19.24 -0.86 21.08
N ALA A 185 19.75 -0.95 19.86
CA ALA A 185 20.64 0.05 19.32
C ALA A 185 19.94 1.39 19.12
N VAL A 186 20.73 2.45 19.10
CA VAL A 186 20.25 3.80 18.80
C VAL A 186 21.03 4.33 17.60
N VAL A 187 20.32 4.66 16.54
CA VAL A 187 20.84 5.38 15.38
C VAL A 187 20.55 6.86 15.58
N ALA A 188 21.58 7.69 15.52
CA ALA A 188 21.43 9.14 15.71
C ALA A 188 20.57 9.77 14.59
N ALA A 189 19.88 10.86 14.91
CA ALA A 189 19.14 11.63 13.90
C ALA A 189 20.08 12.12 12.79
N GLY A 190 19.64 12.03 11.53
CA GLY A 190 20.39 12.42 10.35
C GLY A 190 21.59 11.51 10.00
N ALA A 191 21.78 10.40 10.71
CA ALA A 191 22.87 9.48 10.41
C ALA A 191 22.64 8.73 9.09
N ILE A 192 23.73 8.42 8.39
CA ILE A 192 23.73 7.49 7.25
C ILE A 192 24.47 6.23 7.70
N VAL A 193 23.75 5.10 7.72
CA VAL A 193 24.25 3.79 8.13
C VAL A 193 24.43 2.93 6.89
N ILE A 194 25.69 2.50 6.66
CA ILE A 194 26.14 1.77 5.48
C ILE A 194 26.77 0.43 5.85
#